data_80f0bba61b091886c3b7107aeb83456b
#
_entry.id   80f0bba61b091886c3b7107aeb83456b
#
_cell.length_a   1.000
_cell.length_b   1.000
_cell.length_c   1.000
_cell.angle_alpha   90.00
_cell.angle_beta   90.00
_cell.angle_gamma   90.00
#
_symmetry.space_group_name_H-M   'P 1'
#
loop_
_entity.id
_entity.type
_entity.pdbx_description
1 polymer ?
#
loop_
_entity_poly.entity_id
_entity_poly.type
_entity_poly.pdbx_seq_one_letter_code
_entity_poly.pdbx_strand_id
1 'polypeptide(L)'
;MSYTHLVSFDNKAIETTVTDRGSEVDSWVNTILAVYRGGDMIVGLDCEWSPTFLSGTSNRIATLQLCVDTKCLILQLFYTDYIPQSFKNFLSNPAVTFVGVEVESDAMKLRDEYELDCQETSNIRALACSFWPNRWYRRPGLKDLAFQIVGLLMQKPIHVCSSNWEARILSNEQVEYASIDAYASYRIGHRLLKEM
;
A
#
# COMPACT_ATOMS: atom_id res chain seq x y z
N MET A 1 -0.40 15.47 -11.79
CA MET A 1 -0.68 16.30 -10.58
C MET A 1 0.11 15.72 -9.43
N SER A 2 0.66 16.55 -8.52
CA SER A 2 1.35 16.04 -7.32
C SER A 2 1.08 16.97 -6.14
N TYR A 3 0.83 16.39 -4.95
CA TYR A 3 0.67 17.13 -3.70
C TYR A 3 0.95 16.21 -2.51
N THR A 4 1.26 16.83 -1.37
CA THR A 4 1.42 16.12 -0.10
C THR A 4 0.19 16.37 0.78
N HIS A 5 -0.34 15.30 1.37
CA HIS A 5 -1.43 15.32 2.33
C HIS A 5 -0.96 14.73 3.65
N LEU A 6 -1.28 15.38 4.77
CA LEU A 6 -0.98 14.86 6.10
C LEU A 6 -2.22 14.15 6.66
N VAL A 7 -2.13 12.84 6.76
CA VAL A 7 -3.19 12.00 7.33
C VAL A 7 -2.91 11.79 8.81
N SER A 8 -3.82 12.25 9.67
CA SER A 8 -3.73 12.04 11.12
C SER A 8 -4.36 10.70 11.49
N PHE A 9 -3.56 9.75 11.94
CA PHE A 9 -4.03 8.42 12.33
C PHE A 9 -3.17 7.87 13.48
N ASP A 10 -3.78 7.29 14.50
CA ASP A 10 -3.12 6.67 15.65
C ASP A 10 -2.05 7.59 16.31
N ASN A 11 -2.39 8.86 16.53
CA ASN A 11 -1.49 9.89 17.04
C ASN A 11 -0.20 10.09 16.20
N LYS A 12 -0.22 9.69 14.94
CA LYS A 12 0.82 9.91 13.95
C LYS A 12 0.33 10.82 12.84
N ALA A 13 1.24 11.57 12.26
CA ALA A 13 1.03 12.28 11.02
C ALA A 13 1.68 11.46 9.89
N ILE A 14 0.87 10.84 9.05
CA ILE A 14 1.33 10.09 7.89
C ILE A 14 1.45 11.08 6.74
N GLU A 15 2.68 11.31 6.31
CA GLU A 15 2.97 12.17 5.16
C GLU A 15 2.74 11.37 3.88
N THR A 16 1.68 11.71 3.17
CA THR A 16 1.25 11.02 1.96
C THR A 16 1.50 11.86 0.73
N THR A 17 2.35 11.39 -0.16
CA THR A 17 2.54 11.95 -1.50
C THR A 17 1.54 11.31 -2.45
N VAL A 18 0.63 12.12 -3.01
CA VAL A 18 -0.30 11.70 -4.07
C VAL A 18 0.22 12.23 -5.40
N THR A 19 0.48 11.35 -6.36
CA THR A 19 1.11 11.77 -7.61
C THR A 19 0.76 10.90 -8.81
N ASP A 20 0.82 11.51 -9.99
CA ASP A 20 0.84 10.88 -11.32
C ASP A 20 2.14 11.19 -12.07
N ARG A 21 3.18 11.73 -11.34
CA ARG A 21 4.45 12.15 -11.92
C ARG A 21 5.56 11.19 -11.59
N GLY A 22 6.21 10.63 -12.60
CA GLY A 22 7.37 9.76 -12.42
C GLY A 22 8.51 10.44 -11.66
N SER A 23 8.74 11.75 -11.86
CA SER A 23 9.74 12.52 -11.11
C SER A 23 9.48 12.56 -9.61
N GLU A 24 8.22 12.64 -9.18
CA GLU A 24 7.85 12.60 -7.75
C GLU A 24 8.01 11.19 -7.16
N VAL A 25 7.67 10.17 -7.97
CA VAL A 25 7.93 8.76 -7.59
C VAL A 25 9.43 8.52 -7.39
N ASP A 26 10.27 9.03 -8.30
CA ASP A 26 11.73 8.95 -8.19
C ASP A 26 12.24 9.64 -6.92
N SER A 27 11.74 10.84 -6.64
CA SER A 27 12.07 11.62 -5.44
C SER A 27 11.67 10.88 -4.15
N TRP A 28 10.48 10.27 -4.13
CA TRP A 28 10.00 9.48 -3.00
C TRP A 28 10.89 8.26 -2.76
N VAL A 29 11.20 7.48 -3.81
CA VAL A 29 12.09 6.31 -3.72
C VAL A 29 13.46 6.70 -3.18
N ASN A 30 14.06 7.75 -3.72
CA ASN A 30 15.37 8.25 -3.27
C ASN A 30 15.34 8.69 -1.80
N THR A 31 14.25 9.32 -1.36
CA THR A 31 14.07 9.70 0.05
C THR A 31 14.00 8.48 0.95
N ILE A 32 13.19 7.46 0.59
CA ILE A 32 13.08 6.23 1.36
C ILE A 32 14.43 5.51 1.45
N LEU A 33 15.11 5.33 0.34
CA LEU A 33 16.42 4.65 0.32
C LEU A 33 17.50 5.43 1.09
N ALA A 34 17.43 6.76 1.14
CA ALA A 34 18.36 7.58 1.89
C ALA A 34 18.14 7.50 3.41
N VAL A 35 16.89 7.40 3.84
CA VAL A 35 16.50 7.34 5.28
C VAL A 35 16.72 5.93 5.83
N TYR A 36 16.34 4.91 5.08
CA TYR A 36 16.37 3.50 5.52
C TYR A 36 17.59 2.77 4.95
N ARG A 37 18.79 3.26 5.25
CA ARG A 37 20.06 2.68 4.80
C ARG A 37 20.39 1.41 5.57
N GLY A 38 20.57 0.31 4.83
CA GLY A 38 21.18 -0.93 5.31
C GLY A 38 20.22 -1.88 6.03
N GLY A 39 20.00 -3.04 5.44
CA GLY A 39 19.15 -4.12 5.93
C GLY A 39 17.88 -4.30 5.12
N ASP A 40 17.15 -5.36 5.46
CA ASP A 40 15.87 -5.68 4.84
C ASP A 40 14.82 -4.64 5.19
N MET A 41 14.22 -4.05 4.19
CA MET A 41 13.18 -3.03 4.30
C MET A 41 11.80 -3.69 4.21
N ILE A 42 10.89 -3.30 5.09
CA ILE A 42 9.48 -3.66 5.01
C ILE A 42 8.70 -2.49 4.41
N VAL A 43 7.85 -2.77 3.44
CA VAL A 43 7.00 -1.78 2.77
C VAL A 43 5.55 -2.27 2.78
N GLY A 44 4.65 -1.52 3.38
CA GLY A 44 3.22 -1.78 3.24
C GLY A 44 2.77 -1.50 1.82
N LEU A 45 2.09 -2.45 1.19
CA LEU A 45 1.56 -2.34 -0.17
C LEU A 45 0.06 -2.59 -0.14
N ASP A 46 -0.66 -1.77 -0.90
CA ASP A 46 -2.08 -1.97 -1.21
C ASP A 46 -2.38 -1.44 -2.62
N CYS A 47 -3.46 -1.91 -3.23
CA CYS A 47 -3.91 -1.46 -4.54
C CYS A 47 -5.41 -1.23 -4.54
N GLU A 48 -5.84 -0.17 -5.23
CA GLU A 48 -7.25 0.12 -5.39
C GLU A 48 -7.64 0.21 -6.87
N TRP A 49 -8.84 -0.28 -7.17
CA TRP A 49 -9.47 -0.20 -8.50
C TRP A 49 -10.97 0.01 -8.37
N SER A 50 -11.57 0.57 -9.39
CA SER A 50 -13.01 0.81 -9.40
C SER A 50 -13.79 -0.49 -9.56
N PRO A 51 -14.90 -0.67 -8.83
CA PRO A 51 -15.72 -1.87 -8.96
C PRO A 51 -16.34 -1.98 -10.36
N THR A 52 -16.51 -3.21 -10.86
CA THR A 52 -17.06 -3.47 -12.21
C THR A 52 -18.50 -3.01 -12.42
N PHE A 53 -19.25 -2.78 -11.33
CA PHE A 53 -20.62 -2.27 -11.43
C PHE A 53 -20.68 -0.75 -11.69
N LEU A 54 -19.56 -0.03 -11.54
CA LEU A 54 -19.50 1.39 -11.92
C LEU A 54 -19.34 1.49 -13.44
N SER A 55 -20.32 2.14 -14.09
CA SER A 55 -20.27 2.35 -15.53
C SER A 55 -19.06 3.17 -15.95
N GLY A 56 -18.36 2.71 -16.99
CA GLY A 56 -17.22 3.40 -17.56
C GLY A 56 -15.88 3.19 -16.82
N THR A 57 -15.80 2.26 -15.86
CA THR A 57 -14.55 1.88 -15.20
C THR A 57 -13.98 0.57 -15.79
N SER A 58 -12.66 0.39 -15.67
CA SER A 58 -11.93 -0.69 -16.37
C SER A 58 -11.60 -1.89 -15.50
N ASN A 59 -11.80 -1.83 -14.19
CA ASN A 59 -11.34 -2.84 -13.23
C ASN A 59 -9.81 -3.07 -13.24
N ARG A 60 -9.05 -2.18 -13.85
CA ARG A 60 -7.58 -2.16 -13.73
C ARG A 60 -7.18 -1.48 -12.43
N ILE A 61 -5.99 -1.81 -11.91
CA ILE A 61 -5.43 -1.07 -10.76
C ILE A 61 -5.36 0.42 -11.13
N ALA A 62 -6.08 1.23 -10.40
CA ALA A 62 -6.11 2.66 -10.58
C ALA A 62 -5.02 3.37 -9.76
N THR A 63 -4.81 2.90 -8.53
CA THR A 63 -3.81 3.46 -7.62
C THR A 63 -3.01 2.35 -6.93
N LEU A 64 -1.70 2.58 -6.79
CA LEU A 64 -0.78 1.78 -5.98
C LEU A 64 -0.38 2.59 -4.76
N GLN A 65 -0.49 1.99 -3.59
CA GLN A 65 -0.08 2.58 -2.33
C GLN A 65 1.14 1.87 -1.77
N LEU A 66 2.16 2.64 -1.38
CA LEU A 66 3.33 2.15 -0.64
C LEU A 66 3.51 2.96 0.63
N CYS A 67 3.84 2.30 1.73
CA CYS A 67 4.12 2.97 3.00
C CYS A 67 5.33 2.38 3.72
N VAL A 68 6.24 3.25 4.14
CA VAL A 68 7.37 2.92 5.01
C VAL A 68 7.34 3.89 6.18
N ASP A 69 7.20 3.36 7.39
CA ASP A 69 6.96 4.14 8.61
C ASP A 69 5.75 5.10 8.41
N THR A 70 5.96 6.40 8.47
CA THR A 70 4.93 7.43 8.27
C THR A 70 5.02 8.13 6.91
N LYS A 71 5.74 7.56 5.96
CA LYS A 71 5.87 8.10 4.60
C LYS A 71 5.14 7.20 3.60
N CYS A 72 4.02 7.70 3.08
CA CYS A 72 3.21 7.01 2.09
C CYS A 72 3.32 7.64 0.71
N LEU A 73 3.23 6.80 -0.31
CA LEU A 73 3.05 7.17 -1.71
C LEU A 73 1.70 6.62 -2.18
N ILE A 74 0.90 7.44 -2.83
CA ILE A 74 -0.25 7.04 -3.64
C ILE A 74 0.05 7.41 -5.08
N LEU A 75 0.39 6.40 -5.89
CA LEU A 75 0.67 6.57 -7.31
C LEU A 75 -0.61 6.30 -8.11
N GLN A 76 -1.12 7.33 -8.81
CA GLN A 76 -2.27 7.21 -9.70
C GLN A 76 -1.81 6.61 -11.04
N LEU A 77 -1.79 5.27 -11.14
CA LEU A 77 -1.27 4.52 -12.29
C LEU A 77 -1.99 4.85 -13.61
N PHE A 78 -3.29 5.13 -13.54
CA PHE A 78 -4.09 5.53 -14.72
C PHE A 78 -3.59 6.81 -15.42
N TYR A 79 -2.92 7.67 -14.67
CA TYR A 79 -2.56 9.01 -15.15
C TYR A 79 -1.05 9.26 -15.14
N THR A 80 -0.28 8.25 -14.75
CA THR A 80 1.18 8.35 -14.68
C THR A 80 1.77 8.68 -16.04
N ASP A 81 2.60 9.72 -16.09
CA ASP A 81 3.30 10.17 -17.29
C ASP A 81 4.41 9.17 -17.72
N TYR A 82 5.12 8.59 -16.77
CA TYR A 82 6.06 7.48 -16.98
C TYR A 82 6.38 6.81 -15.65
N ILE A 83 6.85 5.56 -15.72
CA ILE A 83 7.37 4.83 -14.57
C ILE A 83 8.91 4.93 -14.56
N PRO A 84 9.52 5.56 -13.53
CA PRO A 84 10.97 5.69 -13.47
C PRO A 84 11.67 4.35 -13.23
N GLN A 85 12.88 4.20 -13.77
CA GLN A 85 13.66 2.98 -13.59
C GLN A 85 14.04 2.74 -12.12
N SER A 86 14.28 3.79 -11.34
CA SER A 86 14.50 3.72 -9.90
C SER A 86 13.36 3.02 -9.17
N PHE A 87 12.12 3.29 -9.57
CA PHE A 87 10.94 2.66 -9.00
C PHE A 87 10.85 1.17 -9.37
N LYS A 88 11.11 0.82 -10.65
CA LYS A 88 11.19 -0.59 -11.06
C LYS A 88 12.29 -1.33 -10.29
N ASN A 89 13.46 -0.71 -10.14
CA ASN A 89 14.56 -1.27 -9.35
C ASN A 89 14.20 -1.41 -7.86
N PHE A 90 13.44 -0.46 -7.31
CA PHE A 90 12.95 -0.52 -5.93
C PHE A 90 11.99 -1.70 -5.72
N LEU A 91 11.04 -1.90 -6.65
CA LEU A 91 10.08 -3.00 -6.58
C LEU A 91 10.74 -4.36 -6.73
N SER A 92 11.76 -4.47 -7.58
CA SER A 92 12.50 -5.72 -7.82
C SER A 92 13.71 -5.94 -6.89
N ASN A 93 13.88 -5.09 -5.87
CA ASN A 93 15.01 -5.23 -4.94
C ASN A 93 14.73 -6.36 -3.92
N PRO A 94 15.57 -7.43 -3.87
CA PRO A 94 15.38 -8.54 -2.94
C PRO A 94 15.53 -8.18 -1.45
N ALA A 95 16.09 -7.01 -1.13
CA ALA A 95 16.15 -6.49 0.24
C ALA A 95 14.90 -5.71 0.65
N VAL A 96 13.89 -5.62 -0.22
CA VAL A 96 12.61 -4.93 0.05
C VAL A 96 11.49 -5.96 0.05
N THR A 97 10.84 -6.16 1.19
CA THR A 97 9.68 -7.05 1.33
C THR A 97 8.39 -6.23 1.34
N PHE A 98 7.54 -6.44 0.35
CA PHE A 98 6.22 -5.82 0.28
C PHE A 98 5.21 -6.65 1.05
N VAL A 99 4.48 -6.00 1.96
CA VAL A 99 3.56 -6.66 2.88
C VAL A 99 2.14 -6.10 2.74
N GLY A 100 1.17 -7.00 2.73
CA GLY A 100 -0.25 -6.65 2.62
C GLY A 100 -1.14 -7.87 2.83
N VAL A 101 -2.44 -7.66 2.85
CA VAL A 101 -3.41 -8.76 2.83
C VAL A 101 -3.63 -9.19 1.39
N GLU A 102 -3.30 -10.44 1.05
CA GLU A 102 -3.35 -10.98 -0.32
C GLU A 102 -2.43 -10.24 -1.31
N VAL A 103 -1.33 -9.69 -0.80
CA VAL A 103 -0.37 -8.87 -1.54
C VAL A 103 0.19 -9.56 -2.79
N GLU A 104 0.25 -10.89 -2.82
CA GLU A 104 0.67 -11.65 -4.01
C GLU A 104 -0.29 -11.45 -5.18
N SER A 105 -1.60 -11.32 -4.90
CA SER A 105 -2.61 -11.04 -5.93
C SER A 105 -2.46 -9.65 -6.51
N ASP A 106 -2.15 -8.66 -5.66
CA ASP A 106 -1.88 -7.28 -6.08
C ASP A 106 -0.60 -7.21 -6.91
N ALA A 107 0.47 -7.86 -6.45
CA ALA A 107 1.75 -7.93 -7.16
C ALA A 107 1.60 -8.60 -8.54
N MET A 108 0.83 -9.67 -8.64
CA MET A 108 0.55 -10.33 -9.92
C MET A 108 -0.21 -9.40 -10.86
N LYS A 109 -1.23 -8.71 -10.36
CA LYS A 109 -2.03 -7.76 -11.15
C LYS A 109 -1.21 -6.53 -11.58
N LEU A 110 -0.31 -6.01 -10.72
CA LEU A 110 0.65 -4.95 -11.05
C LEU A 110 1.60 -5.36 -12.18
N ARG A 111 2.12 -6.58 -12.12
CA ARG A 111 2.99 -7.12 -13.17
C ARG A 111 2.24 -7.27 -14.49
N ASP A 112 1.05 -7.85 -14.46
CA ASP A 112 0.27 -8.16 -15.67
C ASP A 112 -0.27 -6.90 -16.35
N GLU A 113 -0.61 -5.85 -15.58
CA GLU A 113 -1.22 -4.63 -16.12
C GLU A 113 -0.23 -3.48 -16.39
N TYR A 114 0.89 -3.43 -15.64
CA TYR A 114 1.82 -2.30 -15.66
C TYR A 114 3.30 -2.69 -15.79
N GLU A 115 3.62 -3.98 -15.90
CA GLU A 115 5.02 -4.49 -15.93
C GLU A 115 5.82 -4.04 -14.68
N LEU A 116 5.14 -4.00 -13.53
CA LEU A 116 5.71 -3.68 -12.23
C LEU A 116 5.85 -4.96 -11.41
N ASP A 117 7.08 -5.41 -11.22
CA ASP A 117 7.39 -6.68 -10.58
C ASP A 117 7.87 -6.46 -9.14
N CYS A 118 7.04 -6.85 -8.16
CA CYS A 118 7.39 -6.88 -6.74
C CYS A 118 8.06 -8.23 -6.45
N GLN A 119 9.39 -8.24 -6.31
CA GLN A 119 10.14 -9.49 -6.20
C GLN A 119 9.85 -10.24 -4.90
N GLU A 120 9.85 -9.55 -3.77
CA GLU A 120 9.63 -10.16 -2.45
C GLU A 120 8.31 -9.67 -1.86
N THR A 121 7.36 -10.57 -1.71
CA THR A 121 6.06 -10.29 -1.09
C THR A 121 5.81 -11.18 0.12
N SER A 122 5.06 -10.69 1.09
CA SER A 122 4.69 -11.49 2.25
C SER A 122 3.28 -11.15 2.75
N ASN A 123 2.41 -12.15 2.68
CA ASN A 123 1.01 -12.01 3.08
C ASN A 123 0.88 -11.97 4.60
N ILE A 124 0.56 -10.80 5.14
CA ILE A 124 0.44 -10.59 6.59
C ILE A 124 -0.66 -11.45 7.23
N ARG A 125 -1.70 -11.81 6.48
CA ARG A 125 -2.74 -12.75 6.96
C ARG A 125 -2.16 -14.15 7.12
N ALA A 126 -1.41 -14.63 6.14
CA ALA A 126 -0.77 -15.95 6.21
C ALA A 126 0.25 -16.00 7.35
N LEU A 127 1.07 -14.96 7.51
CA LEU A 127 2.01 -14.83 8.62
C LEU A 127 1.28 -14.84 9.97
N ALA A 128 0.24 -14.03 10.15
CA ALA A 128 -0.53 -14.00 11.39
C ALA A 128 -1.14 -15.35 11.73
N CYS A 129 -1.68 -16.06 10.73
CA CYS A 129 -2.22 -17.41 10.93
C CYS A 129 -1.14 -18.43 11.30
N SER A 130 0.09 -18.30 10.81
CA SER A 130 1.20 -19.18 11.17
C SER A 130 1.68 -18.96 12.60
N PHE A 131 1.75 -17.71 13.07
CA PHE A 131 2.10 -17.39 14.45
C PHE A 131 1.03 -17.80 15.46
N TRP A 132 -0.25 -17.70 15.08
CA TRP A 132 -1.38 -17.99 15.96
C TRP A 132 -2.44 -18.86 15.27
N PRO A 133 -2.16 -20.15 14.99
CA PRO A 133 -3.02 -21.02 14.20
C PRO A 133 -4.43 -21.23 14.79
N ASN A 134 -4.59 -21.10 16.10
CA ASN A 134 -5.87 -21.32 16.78
C ASN A 134 -6.64 -20.02 17.10
N ARG A 135 -6.10 -18.85 16.75
CA ARG A 135 -6.71 -17.55 17.07
C ARG A 135 -7.78 -17.13 16.10
N TRP A 136 -7.69 -17.58 14.84
CA TRP A 136 -8.51 -17.09 13.76
C TRP A 136 -9.53 -18.14 13.31
N TYR A 137 -10.76 -18.03 13.82
CA TYR A 137 -11.88 -18.90 13.41
C TYR A 137 -12.41 -18.56 12.01
N ARG A 138 -12.13 -17.37 11.51
CA ARG A 138 -12.44 -16.89 10.16
C ARG A 138 -11.21 -16.23 9.56
N ARG A 139 -11.19 -16.12 8.24
CA ARG A 139 -10.13 -15.44 7.51
C ARG A 139 -10.14 -13.95 7.83
N PRO A 140 -9.21 -13.40 8.64
CA PRO A 140 -9.24 -12.01 9.09
C PRO A 140 -8.93 -11.05 7.94
N GLY A 141 -9.63 -9.90 7.88
CA GLY A 141 -9.29 -8.78 7.02
C GLY A 141 -8.21 -7.89 7.63
N LEU A 142 -7.75 -6.89 6.87
CA LEU A 142 -6.74 -5.94 7.33
C LEU A 142 -7.15 -5.25 8.64
N LYS A 143 -8.41 -4.82 8.76
CA LYS A 143 -8.94 -4.17 9.95
C LYS A 143 -8.82 -5.04 11.21
N ASP A 144 -9.14 -6.34 11.09
CA ASP A 144 -9.05 -7.27 12.22
C ASP A 144 -7.60 -7.52 12.62
N LEU A 145 -6.71 -7.71 11.63
CA LEU A 145 -5.28 -7.88 11.85
C LEU A 145 -4.66 -6.63 12.50
N ALA A 146 -5.00 -5.45 12.01
CA ALA A 146 -4.51 -4.17 12.53
C ALA A 146 -4.86 -4.00 14.02
N PHE A 147 -6.12 -4.26 14.37
CA PHE A 147 -6.54 -4.19 15.76
C PHE A 147 -5.86 -5.24 16.64
N GLN A 148 -5.83 -6.49 16.19
CA GLN A 148 -5.37 -7.62 17.01
C GLN A 148 -3.85 -7.70 17.18
N ILE A 149 -3.06 -7.22 16.21
CA ILE A 149 -1.60 -7.37 16.19
C ILE A 149 -0.90 -6.10 16.65
N VAL A 150 -1.40 -4.94 16.21
CA VAL A 150 -0.74 -3.64 16.46
C VAL A 150 -1.64 -2.61 17.16
N GLY A 151 -2.88 -2.98 17.55
CA GLY A 151 -3.80 -2.13 18.30
C GLY A 151 -4.42 -0.98 17.50
N LEU A 152 -4.31 -0.98 16.19
CA LEU A 152 -4.84 0.09 15.34
C LEU A 152 -6.34 -0.02 15.13
N LEU A 153 -7.09 1.05 15.43
CA LEU A 153 -8.53 1.15 15.23
C LEU A 153 -8.84 1.85 13.91
N MET A 154 -8.85 1.10 12.82
CA MET A 154 -9.12 1.65 11.50
C MET A 154 -10.59 1.50 11.08
N GLN A 155 -11.07 2.47 10.31
CA GLN A 155 -12.39 2.42 9.67
C GLN A 155 -12.24 1.97 8.21
N LYS A 156 -13.21 1.16 7.75
CA LYS A 156 -13.29 0.76 6.34
C LYS A 156 -14.68 1.08 5.78
N PRO A 157 -14.96 2.36 5.50
CA PRO A 157 -16.27 2.77 5.00
C PRO A 157 -16.50 2.21 3.59
N ILE A 158 -17.59 1.47 3.42
CA ILE A 158 -17.92 0.77 2.16
C ILE A 158 -18.03 1.75 1.00
N HIS A 159 -18.59 2.94 1.24
CA HIS A 159 -18.74 3.96 0.19
C HIS A 159 -17.41 4.49 -0.35
N VAL A 160 -16.32 4.40 0.42
CA VAL A 160 -14.97 4.78 -0.02
C VAL A 160 -14.31 3.61 -0.76
N CYS A 161 -14.29 2.41 -0.18
CA CYS A 161 -13.64 1.28 -0.83
C CYS A 161 -14.32 0.88 -2.16
N SER A 162 -15.63 1.12 -2.31
CA SER A 162 -16.38 0.90 -3.56
C SER A 162 -16.56 2.16 -4.41
N SER A 163 -15.76 3.20 -4.18
CA SER A 163 -15.82 4.45 -4.91
C SER A 163 -15.08 4.38 -6.27
N ASN A 164 -15.14 5.47 -7.02
CA ASN A 164 -14.42 5.59 -8.29
C ASN A 164 -12.93 5.90 -8.04
N TRP A 165 -12.09 4.88 -7.98
CA TRP A 165 -10.64 5.01 -7.85
C TRP A 165 -9.95 5.50 -9.14
N GLU A 166 -10.64 5.43 -10.29
CA GLU A 166 -10.19 6.00 -11.57
C GLU A 166 -10.43 7.52 -11.66
N ALA A 167 -10.90 8.16 -10.58
CA ALA A 167 -11.09 9.61 -10.57
C ALA A 167 -9.75 10.35 -10.75
N ARG A 168 -9.74 11.40 -11.60
CA ARG A 168 -8.55 12.23 -11.83
C ARG A 168 -8.06 12.92 -10.56
N ILE A 169 -8.98 13.26 -9.67
CA ILE A 169 -8.71 13.85 -8.36
C ILE A 169 -9.34 12.94 -7.31
N LEU A 170 -8.53 12.37 -6.45
CA LEU A 170 -9.01 11.58 -5.33
C LEU A 170 -9.60 12.50 -4.26
N SER A 171 -10.67 12.06 -3.61
CA SER A 171 -11.23 12.77 -2.45
C SER A 171 -10.30 12.63 -1.24
N ASN A 172 -10.44 13.52 -0.25
CA ASN A 172 -9.69 13.39 1.00
C ASN A 172 -9.94 12.04 1.69
N GLU A 173 -11.19 11.56 1.66
CA GLU A 173 -11.56 10.26 2.24
C GLU A 173 -10.85 9.09 1.53
N GLN A 174 -10.69 9.16 0.20
CA GLN A 174 -9.93 8.15 -0.56
C GLN A 174 -8.44 8.21 -0.20
N VAL A 175 -7.86 9.40 -0.11
CA VAL A 175 -6.45 9.55 0.29
C VAL A 175 -6.21 9.04 1.71
N GLU A 176 -7.08 9.39 2.66
CA GLU A 176 -7.00 8.89 4.04
C GLU A 176 -7.12 7.37 4.09
N TYR A 177 -8.14 6.81 3.43
CA TYR A 177 -8.38 5.38 3.36
C TYR A 177 -7.15 4.62 2.83
N ALA A 178 -6.66 5.01 1.66
CA ALA A 178 -5.53 4.37 0.99
C ALA A 178 -4.23 4.47 1.81
N SER A 179 -3.98 5.63 2.44
CA SER A 179 -2.82 5.84 3.29
C SER A 179 -2.86 4.98 4.54
N ILE A 180 -4.02 4.88 5.19
CA ILE A 180 -4.21 4.08 6.42
C ILE A 180 -4.08 2.60 6.11
N ASP A 181 -4.59 2.10 4.98
CA ASP A 181 -4.47 0.69 4.61
C ASP A 181 -3.00 0.29 4.36
N ALA A 182 -2.26 1.08 3.59
CA ALA A 182 -0.83 0.84 3.38
C ALA A 182 0.00 0.97 4.67
N TYR A 183 -0.31 1.97 5.51
CA TYR A 183 0.34 2.15 6.81
C TYR A 183 0.06 0.98 7.76
N ALA A 184 -1.20 0.53 7.86
CA ALA A 184 -1.56 -0.62 8.69
C ALA A 184 -0.86 -1.90 8.22
N SER A 185 -0.79 -2.12 6.90
CA SER A 185 -0.04 -3.23 6.31
C SER A 185 1.43 -3.18 6.70
N TYR A 186 2.08 -2.01 6.56
CA TYR A 186 3.45 -1.80 7.03
C TYR A 186 3.62 -2.13 8.52
N ARG A 187 2.78 -1.59 9.40
CA ARG A 187 2.88 -1.78 10.85
C ARG A 187 2.74 -3.23 11.26
N ILE A 188 1.79 -3.96 10.64
CA ILE A 188 1.59 -5.39 10.89
C ILE A 188 2.79 -6.19 10.37
N GLY A 189 3.23 -5.95 9.14
CA GLY A 189 4.38 -6.63 8.55
C GLY A 189 5.66 -6.41 9.35
N HIS A 190 5.93 -5.16 9.75
CA HIS A 190 7.08 -4.83 10.59
C HIS A 190 7.03 -5.59 11.93
N ARG A 191 5.86 -5.61 12.59
CA ARG A 191 5.67 -6.36 13.84
C ARG A 191 5.95 -7.85 13.67
N LEU A 192 5.42 -8.47 12.62
CA LEU A 192 5.52 -9.91 12.41
C LEU A 192 6.90 -10.36 11.92
N LEU A 193 7.60 -9.54 11.14
CA LEU A 193 8.86 -9.92 10.48
C LEU A 193 10.12 -9.43 11.21
N LYS A 194 10.01 -8.39 12.06
CA LYS A 194 11.17 -7.77 12.72
C LYS A 194 11.14 -7.84 14.25
N GLU A 195 9.96 -7.98 14.85
CA GLU A 195 9.83 -7.89 16.30
C GLU A 195 9.40 -9.22 16.96
N MET A 196 9.06 -10.24 16.17
CA MET A 196 8.68 -11.59 16.61
C MET A 196 9.67 -12.64 16.14
#